data_aee485d439436a76a04a7a54b820e944
#
_entry.id   aee485d439436a76a04a7a54b820e944
#
_cell.length_a   1.000
_cell.length_b   1.000
_cell.length_c   1.000
_cell.angle_alpha   90.00
_cell.angle_beta   90.00
_cell.angle_gamma   90.00
#
_symmetry.space_group_name_H-M   'P 1'
#
loop_
_entity.id
_entity.type
_entity.pdbx_description
1 polymer ?
#
loop_
_entity_poly.entity_id
_entity_poly.type
_entity_poly.pdbx_seq_one_letter_code
_entity_poly.pdbx_strand_id
1 'polypeptide(L)'
;LFTGRPDGRNVGIAARAKQELEGFVTEPDHRNLEYVTDPQADYDGIAEALLAPRRQLRRWLMEQGLTLLPGSTLSLGDTERFERSDPDNPYHSLIEATYGTAVVTASIHINLGIDNPAELFAALRLVRCEAALLLSLSASSPFLNGRITGAHSQRWLQFPLTPERVPLFLDHQHFITWTNQQIQAGAMHN
;
A
#
# COMPACT_ATOMS: atom_id res chain seq x y z
N LEU A 1 -6.09 3.57 0.31
CA LEU A 1 -7.03 4.51 -0.30
C LEU A 1 -6.82 5.91 0.26
N PHE A 2 -6.55 6.90 -0.59
CA PHE A 2 -6.47 8.29 -0.16
C PHE A 2 -7.83 8.96 -0.10
N THR A 3 -8.03 9.77 0.93
CA THR A 3 -9.23 10.58 1.14
C THR A 3 -8.91 12.07 1.03
N GLY A 4 -9.87 12.86 0.59
CA GLY A 4 -9.67 14.29 0.43
C GLY A 4 -10.88 15.06 -0.04
N ARG A 5 -10.66 16.31 -0.40
CA ARG A 5 -11.66 17.21 -0.95
C ARG A 5 -11.79 17.05 -2.47
N PRO A 6 -12.92 17.48 -3.06
CA PRO A 6 -13.08 17.47 -4.52
C PRO A 6 -12.04 18.29 -5.29
N ASP A 7 -11.37 19.22 -4.63
CA ASP A 7 -10.26 19.99 -5.21
C ASP A 7 -8.91 19.24 -5.24
N GLY A 8 -8.88 17.99 -4.77
CA GLY A 8 -7.71 17.11 -4.78
C GLY A 8 -6.84 17.17 -3.54
N ARG A 9 -7.13 18.03 -2.58
CA ARG A 9 -6.37 18.12 -1.32
C ARG A 9 -6.67 16.97 -0.39
N ASN A 10 -5.64 16.31 0.11
CA ASN A 10 -5.79 15.23 1.06
C ASN A 10 -6.37 15.71 2.39
N VAL A 11 -7.25 14.91 2.96
CA VAL A 11 -7.85 15.13 4.30
C VAL A 11 -7.78 13.83 5.08
N GLY A 12 -7.19 13.88 6.27
CA GLY A 12 -7.09 12.73 7.17
C GLY A 12 -8.43 12.44 7.84
N ILE A 13 -8.96 11.24 7.62
CA ILE A 13 -10.24 10.79 8.18
C ILE A 13 -10.22 9.29 8.54
N ALA A 14 -9.06 8.63 8.42
CA ALA A 14 -8.98 7.17 8.56
C ALA A 14 -9.46 6.67 9.93
N ALA A 15 -9.13 7.34 11.03
CA ALA A 15 -9.57 6.93 12.36
C ALA A 15 -11.10 6.95 12.51
N ARG A 16 -11.76 7.96 11.94
CA ARG A 16 -13.22 8.05 11.95
C ARG A 16 -13.86 7.00 11.03
N ALA A 17 -13.29 6.79 9.83
CA ALA A 17 -13.77 5.76 8.92
C ALA A 17 -13.71 4.37 9.56
N LYS A 18 -12.61 4.03 10.27
CA LYS A 18 -12.48 2.78 11.03
C LYS A 18 -13.54 2.60 12.09
N GLN A 19 -14.01 3.69 12.73
CA GLN A 19 -15.05 3.64 13.77
C GLN A 19 -16.45 3.46 13.20
N GLU A 20 -16.72 4.05 12.05
CA GLU A 20 -18.08 4.14 11.49
C GLU A 20 -18.35 3.12 10.36
N LEU A 21 -17.29 2.53 9.78
CA LEU A 21 -17.41 1.59 8.66
C LEU A 21 -16.73 0.26 8.99
N GLU A 22 -17.48 -0.82 8.89
CA GLU A 22 -16.97 -2.18 9.08
C GLU A 22 -15.93 -2.57 8.01
N GLY A 23 -14.88 -3.27 8.42
CA GLY A 23 -13.82 -3.80 7.54
C GLY A 23 -12.75 -2.78 7.16
N PHE A 24 -12.89 -1.51 7.56
CA PHE A 24 -11.85 -0.51 7.32
C PHE A 24 -10.86 -0.44 8.49
N VAL A 25 -9.57 -0.33 8.14
CA VAL A 25 -8.46 -0.20 9.08
C VAL A 25 -7.62 1.03 8.76
N THR A 26 -6.90 1.51 9.77
CA THR A 26 -6.02 2.66 9.63
C THR A 26 -4.65 2.23 9.11
N GLU A 27 -4.12 2.98 8.16
CA GLU A 27 -2.72 3.03 7.83
C GLU A 27 -1.97 3.94 8.81
N PRO A 28 -0.63 3.91 8.87
CA PRO A 28 0.14 4.81 9.74
C PRO A 28 -0.19 6.29 9.54
N ASP A 29 -0.44 6.73 8.32
CA ASP A 29 -0.85 8.11 8.02
C ASP A 29 -2.38 8.22 7.91
N HIS A 30 -2.95 9.23 8.56
CA HIS A 30 -4.40 9.44 8.70
C HIS A 30 -5.11 9.78 7.37
N ARG A 31 -4.38 10.21 6.34
CA ARG A 31 -4.91 10.50 5.00
C ARG A 31 -5.09 9.26 4.14
N ASN A 32 -4.57 8.13 4.60
CA ASN A 32 -4.68 6.84 3.94
C ASN A 32 -5.44 5.85 4.83
N LEU A 33 -6.29 5.04 4.22
CA LEU A 33 -6.97 3.96 4.93
C LEU A 33 -6.97 2.70 4.06
N GLU A 34 -7.11 1.56 4.71
CA GLU A 34 -7.10 0.25 4.09
C GLU A 34 -8.44 -0.45 4.31
N TYR A 35 -8.79 -1.32 3.38
CA TYR A 35 -9.83 -2.32 3.53
C TYR A 35 -9.22 -3.69 3.22
N VAL A 36 -9.42 -4.64 4.11
CA VAL A 36 -8.95 -6.02 3.95
C VAL A 36 -10.14 -6.91 3.59
N THR A 37 -10.05 -7.60 2.46
CA THR A 37 -11.10 -8.53 2.02
C THR A 37 -10.92 -9.91 2.62
N ASP A 38 -12.01 -10.65 2.76
CA ASP A 38 -11.92 -12.09 2.95
C ASP A 38 -11.36 -12.77 1.69
N PRO A 39 -10.72 -13.95 1.83
CA PRO A 39 -10.24 -14.72 0.69
C PRO A 39 -11.38 -15.07 -0.29
N GLN A 40 -11.12 -14.94 -1.57
CA GLN A 40 -12.05 -15.24 -2.64
C GLN A 40 -11.49 -16.34 -3.54
N ALA A 41 -12.36 -17.20 -4.07
CA ALA A 41 -11.97 -18.34 -4.91
C ALA A 41 -11.92 -17.99 -6.41
N ASP A 42 -12.55 -16.90 -6.83
CA ASP A 42 -12.67 -16.53 -8.24
C ASP A 42 -12.59 -15.02 -8.47
N TYR A 43 -12.48 -14.62 -9.73
CA TYR A 43 -12.34 -13.22 -10.12
C TYR A 43 -13.57 -12.36 -9.84
N ASP A 44 -14.77 -12.91 -9.98
CA ASP A 44 -16.00 -12.16 -9.74
C ASP A 44 -16.16 -11.84 -8.27
N GLY A 45 -15.85 -12.80 -7.40
CA GLY A 45 -15.77 -12.61 -5.96
C GLY A 45 -14.74 -11.55 -5.55
N ILE A 46 -13.52 -11.60 -6.12
CA ILE A 46 -12.47 -10.60 -5.87
C ILE A 46 -12.93 -9.21 -6.33
N ALA A 47 -13.52 -9.11 -7.52
CA ALA A 47 -13.97 -7.83 -8.06
C ALA A 47 -15.03 -7.19 -7.18
N GLU A 48 -16.04 -7.95 -6.74
CA GLU A 48 -17.08 -7.42 -5.84
C GLU A 48 -16.54 -7.10 -4.45
N ALA A 49 -15.68 -7.95 -3.89
CA ALA A 49 -15.02 -7.71 -2.59
C ALA A 49 -14.17 -6.42 -2.58
N LEU A 50 -13.60 -6.02 -3.71
CA LEU A 50 -12.88 -4.76 -3.86
C LEU A 50 -13.81 -3.56 -4.12
N LEU A 51 -14.88 -3.75 -4.88
CA LEU A 51 -15.75 -2.67 -5.34
C LEU A 51 -16.81 -2.27 -4.31
N ALA A 52 -17.40 -3.23 -3.60
CA ALA A 52 -18.47 -2.97 -2.64
C ALA A 52 -18.03 -2.02 -1.50
N PRO A 53 -16.91 -2.28 -0.78
CA PRO A 53 -16.45 -1.38 0.27
C PRO A 53 -15.99 -0.03 -0.28
N ARG A 54 -15.42 0.01 -1.49
CA ARG A 54 -15.06 1.27 -2.13
C ARG A 54 -16.29 2.14 -2.42
N ARG A 55 -17.40 1.54 -2.89
CA ARG A 55 -18.67 2.23 -3.11
C ARG A 55 -19.27 2.71 -1.79
N GLN A 56 -19.21 1.91 -0.72
CA GLN A 56 -19.65 2.26 0.62
C GLN A 56 -18.88 3.48 1.15
N LEU A 57 -17.55 3.40 1.14
CA LEU A 57 -16.67 4.48 1.57
C LEU A 57 -16.93 5.77 0.78
N ARG A 58 -17.10 5.67 -0.53
CA ARG A 58 -17.37 6.84 -1.37
C ARG A 58 -18.69 7.53 -0.99
N ARG A 59 -19.76 6.78 -0.72
CA ARG A 59 -21.05 7.35 -0.25
C ARG A 59 -20.88 8.04 1.08
N TRP A 60 -20.25 7.37 2.03
CA TRP A 60 -19.98 7.92 3.36
C TRP A 60 -19.14 9.20 3.32
N LEU A 61 -18.11 9.27 2.47
CA LEU A 61 -17.31 10.47 2.25
C LEU A 61 -18.11 11.62 1.64
N MET A 62 -19.01 11.34 0.68
CA MET A 62 -19.83 12.35 0.02
C MET A 62 -20.75 13.07 1.00
N GLU A 63 -21.29 12.37 1.99
CA GLU A 63 -22.13 12.96 3.07
C GLU A 63 -21.35 13.99 3.91
N GLN A 64 -20.04 13.95 3.87
CA GLN A 64 -19.14 14.84 4.60
C GLN A 64 -18.44 15.87 3.70
N GLY A 65 -18.87 15.97 2.44
CA GLY A 65 -18.24 16.86 1.45
C GLY A 65 -16.83 16.41 1.02
N LEU A 66 -16.50 15.14 1.24
CA LEU A 66 -15.21 14.53 0.90
C LEU A 66 -15.36 13.52 -0.25
N THR A 67 -14.23 13.07 -0.79
CA THR A 67 -14.18 12.06 -1.86
C THR A 67 -12.94 11.17 -1.72
N LEU A 68 -12.93 10.06 -2.47
CA LEU A 68 -11.72 9.29 -2.72
C LEU A 68 -10.85 10.03 -3.73
N LEU A 69 -9.57 10.14 -3.44
CA LEU A 69 -8.60 10.70 -4.37
C LEU A 69 -7.95 9.59 -5.20
N PRO A 70 -7.74 9.82 -6.49
CA PRO A 70 -7.04 8.86 -7.36
C PRO A 70 -5.53 8.88 -7.12
N GLY A 71 -4.85 7.86 -7.64
CA GLY A 71 -3.41 7.72 -7.57
C GLY A 71 -2.91 7.01 -6.33
N SER A 72 -1.61 6.81 -6.27
CA SER A 72 -0.93 6.05 -5.22
C SER A 72 0.11 6.86 -4.44
N THR A 73 0.15 8.17 -4.63
CA THR A 73 1.01 9.14 -3.92
C THR A 73 0.19 10.34 -3.47
N LEU A 74 0.71 11.14 -2.56
CA LEU A 74 0.11 12.41 -2.12
C LEU A 74 0.21 13.45 -3.25
N SER A 75 -0.73 13.41 -4.20
CA SER A 75 -0.67 14.18 -5.46
C SER A 75 -0.67 15.69 -5.24
N LEU A 76 -1.58 16.19 -4.38
CA LEU A 76 -1.68 17.60 -3.96
C LEU A 76 -1.50 17.77 -2.45
N GLY A 77 -1.08 16.71 -1.77
CA GLY A 77 -0.88 16.70 -0.33
C GLY A 77 0.44 17.31 0.08
N ASP A 78 0.53 17.60 1.36
CA ASP A 78 1.75 18.00 2.03
C ASP A 78 2.60 16.76 2.33
N THR A 79 3.72 16.62 1.64
CA THR A 79 4.65 15.50 1.80
C THR A 79 5.68 15.74 2.91
N GLU A 80 5.72 16.94 3.48
CA GLU A 80 6.65 17.30 4.56
C GLU A 80 6.08 16.93 5.94
N ARG A 81 4.77 16.67 6.01
CA ARG A 81 4.08 16.36 7.25
C ARG A 81 3.52 14.94 7.23
N PHE A 82 3.85 14.18 8.28
CA PHE A 82 3.22 12.90 8.59
C PHE A 82 2.03 13.14 9.52
N GLU A 83 0.86 12.61 9.18
CA GLU A 83 -0.36 12.72 9.99
C GLU A 83 -0.68 11.38 10.64
N ARG A 84 -0.19 11.13 11.85
CA ARG A 84 -0.43 9.84 12.53
C ARG A 84 -1.91 9.55 12.68
N SER A 85 -2.34 8.39 12.24
CA SER A 85 -3.70 7.90 12.42
C SER A 85 -3.98 7.43 13.86
N ASP A 86 -2.95 6.94 14.54
CA ASP A 86 -2.97 6.48 15.94
C ASP A 86 -1.70 6.99 16.64
N PRO A 87 -1.81 8.11 17.41
CA PRO A 87 -0.66 8.71 18.08
C PRO A 87 0.00 7.83 19.13
N ASP A 88 -0.75 6.91 19.72
CA ASP A 88 -0.30 6.02 20.79
C ASP A 88 0.34 4.73 20.26
N ASN A 89 0.27 4.47 18.95
CA ASN A 89 0.83 3.29 18.34
C ASN A 89 2.36 3.43 18.14
N PRO A 90 3.20 2.62 18.85
CA PRO A 90 4.65 2.72 18.74
C PRO A 90 5.18 2.35 17.34
N TYR A 91 4.47 1.50 16.60
CA TYR A 91 4.81 1.16 15.23
C TYR A 91 4.71 2.38 14.30
N HIS A 92 3.66 3.22 14.46
CA HIS A 92 3.53 4.46 13.67
C HIS A 92 4.68 5.44 13.96
N SER A 93 5.14 5.51 15.21
CA SER A 93 6.29 6.31 15.58
C SER A 93 7.58 5.83 14.93
N LEU A 94 7.78 4.51 14.89
CA LEU A 94 8.94 3.90 14.22
C LEU A 94 8.91 4.19 12.71
N ILE A 95 7.77 4.01 12.05
CA ILE A 95 7.61 4.26 10.61
C ILE A 95 7.88 5.73 10.28
N GLU A 96 7.31 6.66 11.04
CA GLU A 96 7.55 8.10 10.83
C GLU A 96 9.04 8.46 11.02
N ALA A 97 9.68 7.97 12.07
CA ALA A 97 11.07 8.26 12.35
C ALA A 97 12.03 7.65 11.31
N THR A 98 11.69 6.49 10.75
CA THR A 98 12.56 5.75 9.82
C THR A 98 12.38 6.19 8.38
N TYR A 99 11.14 6.41 7.95
CA TYR A 99 10.80 6.58 6.53
C TYR A 99 10.09 7.91 6.22
N GLY A 100 9.57 8.61 7.23
CA GLY A 100 8.76 9.81 7.03
C GLY A 100 7.58 9.56 6.09
N THR A 101 7.31 10.52 5.21
CA THR A 101 6.19 10.43 4.26
C THR A 101 6.48 9.56 3.02
N ALA A 102 7.69 9.00 2.89
CA ALA A 102 8.02 8.13 1.76
C ALA A 102 7.15 6.86 1.70
N VAL A 103 6.65 6.39 2.84
CA VAL A 103 5.75 5.23 2.92
C VAL A 103 4.26 5.59 2.81
N VAL A 104 3.92 6.88 2.75
CA VAL A 104 2.52 7.31 2.60
C VAL A 104 2.08 7.13 1.16
N THR A 105 1.74 5.90 0.84
CA THR A 105 1.35 5.46 -0.50
C THR A 105 0.08 4.62 -0.42
N ALA A 106 -0.71 4.64 -1.49
CA ALA A 106 -1.89 3.79 -1.63
C ALA A 106 -1.64 2.70 -2.66
N SER A 107 -2.05 1.48 -2.38
CA SER A 107 -1.89 0.31 -3.26
C SER A 107 -3.06 -0.66 -3.15
N ILE A 108 -3.13 -1.59 -4.08
CA ILE A 108 -3.93 -2.80 -3.98
C ILE A 108 -2.94 -3.95 -3.85
N HIS A 109 -3.04 -4.70 -2.75
CA HIS A 109 -2.28 -5.92 -2.55
C HIS A 109 -3.15 -7.11 -2.93
N ILE A 110 -2.64 -7.97 -3.80
CA ILE A 110 -3.28 -9.24 -4.17
C ILE A 110 -2.43 -10.35 -3.56
N ASN A 111 -2.97 -11.00 -2.55
CA ASN A 111 -2.31 -12.10 -1.85
C ASN A 111 -2.78 -13.44 -2.43
N LEU A 112 -1.84 -14.25 -2.89
CA LEU A 112 -2.12 -15.58 -3.41
C LEU A 112 -1.75 -16.64 -2.37
N GLY A 113 -2.74 -17.43 -1.93
CA GLY A 113 -2.51 -18.60 -1.08
C GLY A 113 -2.03 -19.78 -1.93
N ILE A 114 -0.81 -20.26 -1.69
CA ILE A 114 -0.23 -21.41 -2.38
C ILE A 114 0.44 -22.29 -1.32
N ASP A 115 -0.11 -23.47 -1.08
CA ASP A 115 0.35 -24.39 -0.02
C ASP A 115 1.63 -25.15 -0.39
N ASN A 116 1.80 -25.47 -1.68
CA ASN A 116 2.97 -26.19 -2.16
C ASN A 116 4.18 -25.25 -2.33
N PRO A 117 5.29 -25.42 -1.58
CA PRO A 117 6.45 -24.54 -1.65
C PRO A 117 7.09 -24.47 -3.05
N ALA A 118 7.09 -25.57 -3.81
CA ALA A 118 7.68 -25.57 -5.15
C ALA A 118 6.84 -24.72 -6.14
N GLU A 119 5.52 -24.81 -6.04
CA GLU A 119 4.59 -23.98 -6.82
C GLU A 119 4.64 -22.52 -6.39
N LEU A 120 4.72 -22.24 -5.07
CA LEU A 120 4.89 -20.91 -4.55
C LEU A 120 6.14 -20.21 -5.13
N PHE A 121 7.29 -20.89 -5.12
CA PHE A 121 8.52 -20.31 -5.65
C PHE A 121 8.55 -20.27 -7.19
N ALA A 122 7.81 -21.13 -7.88
CA ALA A 122 7.58 -20.99 -9.32
C ALA A 122 6.75 -19.73 -9.64
N ALA A 123 5.64 -19.51 -8.91
CA ALA A 123 4.81 -18.32 -9.04
C ALA A 123 5.59 -17.04 -8.71
N LEU A 124 6.38 -17.04 -7.63
CA LEU A 124 7.22 -15.90 -7.22
C LEU A 124 8.25 -15.54 -8.30
N ARG A 125 8.88 -16.52 -8.93
CA ARG A 125 9.79 -16.28 -10.06
C ARG A 125 9.06 -15.71 -11.27
N LEU A 126 7.86 -16.24 -11.59
CA LEU A 126 7.06 -15.73 -12.70
C LEU A 126 6.70 -14.24 -12.47
N VAL A 127 6.12 -13.90 -11.31
CA VAL A 127 5.78 -12.51 -10.97
C VAL A 127 7.00 -11.59 -11.05
N ARG A 128 8.16 -12.08 -10.63
CA ARG A 128 9.39 -11.29 -10.70
C ARG A 128 9.90 -11.10 -12.14
N CYS A 129 9.76 -12.10 -13.00
CA CYS A 129 10.08 -11.96 -14.42
C CYS A 129 9.15 -10.99 -15.13
N GLU A 130 7.87 -10.96 -14.73
CA GLU A 130 6.84 -10.08 -15.28
C GLU A 130 6.75 -8.71 -14.58
N ALA A 131 7.65 -8.41 -13.65
CA ALA A 131 7.58 -7.21 -12.81
C ALA A 131 7.49 -5.91 -13.63
N ALA A 132 8.21 -5.81 -14.76
CA ALA A 132 8.16 -4.63 -15.62
C ALA A 132 6.78 -4.44 -16.28
N LEU A 133 6.14 -5.52 -16.71
CA LEU A 133 4.78 -5.51 -17.25
C LEU A 133 3.77 -5.12 -16.17
N LEU A 134 3.85 -5.74 -14.99
CA LEU A 134 2.96 -5.43 -13.87
C LEU A 134 3.12 -3.97 -13.41
N LEU A 135 4.35 -3.46 -13.36
CA LEU A 135 4.61 -2.05 -13.06
C LEU A 135 3.97 -1.12 -14.10
N SER A 136 4.08 -1.45 -15.37
CA SER A 136 3.51 -0.65 -16.47
C SER A 136 1.97 -0.63 -16.40
N LEU A 137 1.34 -1.76 -16.10
CA LEU A 137 -0.12 -1.88 -15.96
C LEU A 137 -0.66 -1.16 -14.72
N SER A 138 0.11 -1.13 -13.65
CA SER A 138 -0.29 -0.53 -12.36
C SER A 138 0.14 0.91 -12.17
N ALA A 139 0.86 1.50 -13.12
CA ALA A 139 1.37 2.87 -13.01
C ALA A 139 0.22 3.89 -12.90
N SER A 140 0.16 4.62 -11.78
CA SER A 140 -0.95 5.52 -11.44
C SER A 140 -0.54 6.74 -10.60
N SER A 141 0.76 7.07 -10.54
CA SER A 141 1.26 8.14 -9.67
C SER A 141 2.25 9.07 -10.39
N PRO A 142 1.80 9.82 -11.42
CA PRO A 142 2.67 10.78 -12.12
C PRO A 142 2.86 12.08 -11.35
N PHE A 143 2.11 12.30 -10.27
CA PHE A 143 2.13 13.54 -9.50
C PHE A 143 2.61 13.30 -8.07
N LEU A 144 3.34 14.26 -7.52
CA LEU A 144 3.71 14.32 -6.12
C LEU A 144 3.71 15.79 -5.68
N ASN A 145 3.01 16.09 -4.61
CA ASN A 145 2.97 17.41 -3.97
C ASN A 145 2.72 18.57 -4.96
N GLY A 146 1.72 18.40 -5.83
CA GLY A 146 1.30 19.41 -6.82
C GLY A 146 2.19 19.53 -8.05
N ARG A 147 3.14 18.60 -8.27
CA ARG A 147 4.08 18.63 -9.39
C ARG A 147 4.02 17.37 -10.23
N ILE A 148 4.21 17.51 -11.53
CA ILE A 148 4.49 16.38 -12.42
C ILE A 148 5.93 15.94 -12.17
N THR A 149 6.12 14.65 -11.85
CA THR A 149 7.43 14.12 -11.46
C THR A 149 8.28 13.64 -12.65
N GLY A 150 7.65 13.43 -13.82
CA GLY A 150 8.29 12.80 -14.98
C GLY A 150 8.24 11.26 -14.95
N ALA A 151 7.81 10.66 -13.84
CA ALA A 151 7.62 9.22 -13.71
C ALA A 151 6.12 8.87 -13.77
N HIS A 152 5.75 7.78 -14.43
CA HIS A 152 4.38 7.27 -14.41
C HIS A 152 4.02 6.58 -13.10
N SER A 153 5.04 6.08 -12.38
CA SER A 153 4.91 5.45 -11.06
C SER A 153 5.90 6.07 -10.07
N GLN A 154 5.62 7.30 -9.63
CA GLN A 154 6.39 7.99 -8.59
C GLN A 154 6.43 7.19 -7.29
N ARG A 155 5.36 6.45 -6.97
CA ARG A 155 5.30 5.56 -5.82
C ARG A 155 6.50 4.59 -5.79
N TRP A 156 6.86 4.02 -6.93
CA TRP A 156 7.98 3.08 -7.03
C TRP A 156 9.34 3.72 -6.73
N LEU A 157 9.52 4.97 -7.10
CA LEU A 157 10.74 5.73 -6.83
C LEU A 157 10.81 6.25 -5.39
N GLN A 158 9.68 6.45 -4.77
CA GLN A 158 9.54 7.03 -3.43
C GLN A 158 9.62 5.97 -2.34
N PHE A 159 9.06 4.79 -2.57
CA PHE A 159 8.95 3.75 -1.55
C PHE A 159 10.34 3.19 -1.19
N PRO A 160 10.67 3.06 0.11
CA PRO A 160 11.97 2.60 0.56
C PRO A 160 12.30 1.18 0.07
N LEU A 161 13.56 0.97 -0.32
CA LEU A 161 14.08 -0.36 -0.65
C LEU A 161 14.67 -1.00 0.62
N THR A 162 13.87 -1.83 1.29
CA THR A 162 14.28 -2.50 2.54
C THR A 162 13.91 -3.99 2.50
N PRO A 163 14.87 -4.85 2.18
CA PRO A 163 16.29 -4.60 1.88
C PRO A 163 16.51 -4.05 0.45
N GLU A 164 17.65 -3.40 0.23
CA GLU A 164 17.99 -2.76 -1.05
C GLU A 164 18.01 -3.76 -2.22
N ARG A 165 18.44 -4.98 -1.97
CA ARG A 165 18.53 -6.04 -2.98
C ARG A 165 17.89 -7.32 -2.50
N VAL A 166 16.99 -7.85 -3.31
CA VAL A 166 16.34 -9.14 -3.09
C VAL A 166 16.75 -10.09 -4.21
N PRO A 167 17.38 -11.26 -3.93
CA PRO A 167 17.79 -12.20 -4.95
C PRO A 167 16.58 -12.87 -5.63
N LEU A 168 16.82 -13.51 -6.75
CA LEU A 168 15.88 -14.47 -7.30
C LEU A 168 16.04 -15.78 -6.52
N PHE A 169 15.03 -16.11 -5.70
CA PHE A 169 15.08 -17.32 -4.89
C PHE A 169 14.94 -18.58 -5.74
N LEU A 170 15.84 -19.53 -5.50
CA LEU A 170 15.82 -20.82 -6.17
C LEU A 170 14.75 -21.74 -5.61
N ASP A 171 14.63 -21.73 -4.28
CA ASP A 171 13.71 -22.55 -3.52
C ASP A 171 13.42 -21.93 -2.13
N HIS A 172 12.60 -22.63 -1.33
CA HIS A 172 12.22 -22.21 0.02
C HIS A 172 13.42 -22.14 0.97
N GLN A 173 14.37 -23.08 0.87
CA GLN A 173 15.56 -23.09 1.74
C GLN A 173 16.47 -21.88 1.47
N HIS A 174 16.65 -21.51 0.20
CA HIS A 174 17.38 -20.31 -0.18
C HIS A 174 16.70 -19.03 0.40
N PHE A 175 15.38 -18.95 0.33
CA PHE A 175 14.61 -17.83 0.93
C PHE A 175 14.83 -17.74 2.44
N ILE A 176 14.66 -18.86 3.19
CA ILE A 176 14.86 -18.88 4.65
C ILE A 176 16.29 -18.44 5.02
N THR A 177 17.28 -19.00 4.35
CA THR A 177 18.69 -18.70 4.62
C THR A 177 18.98 -17.22 4.40
N TRP A 178 18.54 -16.67 3.29
CA TRP A 178 18.73 -15.27 2.96
C TRP A 178 17.98 -14.34 3.94
N THR A 179 16.72 -14.65 4.26
CA THR A 179 15.91 -13.85 5.20
C THR A 179 16.58 -13.79 6.58
N ASN A 180 17.03 -14.92 7.10
CA ASN A 180 17.75 -14.95 8.39
C ASN A 180 19.04 -14.12 8.37
N GLN A 181 19.77 -14.13 7.27
CA GLN A 181 20.96 -13.28 7.10
C GLN A 181 20.59 -11.79 7.11
N GLN A 182 19.48 -11.38 6.45
CA GLN A 182 19.04 -9.99 6.44
C GLN A 182 18.57 -9.53 7.82
N ILE A 183 17.87 -10.38 8.56
CA ILE A 183 17.45 -10.09 9.95
C ILE A 183 18.69 -9.92 10.85
N GLN A 184 19.64 -10.84 10.78
CA GLN A 184 20.90 -10.75 11.56
C GLN A 184 21.72 -9.52 11.22
N ALA A 185 21.67 -9.06 9.97
CA ALA A 185 22.33 -7.84 9.52
C ALA A 185 21.55 -6.55 9.87
N GLY A 186 20.35 -6.66 10.44
CA GLY A 186 19.48 -5.51 10.75
C GLY A 186 18.88 -4.83 9.51
N ALA A 187 18.95 -5.48 8.35
CA ALA A 187 18.36 -4.97 7.11
C ALA A 187 16.86 -5.30 6.97
N MET A 188 16.37 -6.23 7.77
CA MET A 188 14.95 -6.56 7.90
C MET A 188 14.58 -6.65 9.39
N HIS A 189 13.37 -6.24 9.71
CA HIS A 189 12.79 -6.38 11.04
C HIS A 189 11.75 -7.51 11.03
N ASN A 190 11.64 -8.24 12.15
CA ASN A 190 10.60 -9.24 12.36
C ASN A 190 9.25 -8.58 12.60
#